data_559c338f9e7cfd486de2426cc9d7a4a6
#
_entry.id   559c338f9e7cfd486de2426cc9d7a4a6
#
_cell.length_a   1.000
_cell.length_b   1.000
_cell.length_c   1.000
_cell.angle_alpha   90.00
_cell.angle_beta   90.00
_cell.angle_gamma   90.00
#
_symmetry.space_group_name_H-M   'P 1'
#
loop_
_entity.id
_entity.type
_entity.pdbx_description
1 polymer ?
#
loop_
_entity_poly.entity_id
_entity_poly.type
_entity_poly.pdbx_seq_one_letter_code
_entity_poly.pdbx_strand_id
1 'polypeptide(L)'
;MRITGGKLKGRVIKCPDGVIRPAMDKMRESVFSILGNLEGKSWLDLFSGSGTIAIEAVSHGSTDVELCEKDKIKVSTVLENVSVTEKECGVKIKCHFMPVEYFIKRCKRQFDYIFFDPPFPYKFHEQIILQADQNGLL
;
A
#
# COMPACT_ATOMS: atom_id res chain seq x y z
N MET A 1 -5.55 -12.50 -5.81
CA MET A 1 -5.48 -11.17 -6.46
C MET A 1 -4.35 -11.14 -7.47
N ARG A 2 -4.51 -10.35 -8.53
CA ARG A 2 -3.47 -10.20 -9.57
C ARG A 2 -3.09 -8.75 -9.73
N ILE A 3 -1.82 -8.50 -10.00
CA ILE A 3 -1.34 -7.15 -10.35
C ILE A 3 -1.91 -6.78 -11.72
N THR A 4 -2.45 -5.56 -11.82
CA THR A 4 -3.28 -5.14 -12.97
C THR A 4 -2.49 -4.49 -14.10
N GLY A 5 -1.31 -3.99 -13.84
CA GLY A 5 -0.49 -3.35 -14.86
C GLY A 5 0.97 -3.23 -14.44
N GLY A 6 1.78 -2.64 -15.32
CA GLY A 6 3.20 -2.41 -15.08
C GLY A 6 4.07 -3.65 -15.21
N LYS A 7 5.26 -3.59 -14.62
CA LYS A 7 6.30 -4.61 -14.73
C LYS A 7 5.85 -5.99 -14.24
N LEU A 8 4.97 -6.03 -13.22
CA LEU A 8 4.49 -7.27 -12.61
C LEU A 8 3.09 -7.66 -13.07
N LYS A 9 2.58 -7.10 -14.15
CA LYS A 9 1.23 -7.39 -14.66
C LYS A 9 0.95 -8.88 -14.68
N GLY A 10 -0.19 -9.30 -14.11
CA GLY A 10 -0.62 -10.69 -14.06
C GLY A 10 -0.05 -11.51 -12.90
N ARG A 11 0.89 -10.97 -12.14
CA ARG A 11 1.46 -11.65 -10.97
C ARG A 11 0.38 -11.90 -9.93
N VAL A 12 0.32 -13.12 -9.42
CA VAL A 12 -0.61 -13.50 -8.35
C VAL A 12 -0.06 -13.08 -7.01
N ILE A 13 -0.88 -12.38 -6.22
CA ILE A 13 -0.57 -11.96 -4.86
C ILE A 13 -1.38 -12.80 -3.89
N LYS A 14 -0.73 -13.35 -2.88
CA LYS A 14 -1.42 -14.11 -1.83
C LYS A 14 -2.33 -13.18 -1.03
N CYS A 15 -3.53 -13.69 -0.71
CA CYS A 15 -4.46 -13.00 0.15
C CYS A 15 -4.41 -13.63 1.54
N PRO A 16 -4.43 -12.83 2.63
CA PRO A 16 -4.61 -13.36 3.97
C PRO A 16 -5.96 -14.05 4.11
N ASP A 17 -6.09 -14.96 5.08
CA ASP A 17 -7.37 -15.53 5.42
C ASP A 17 -8.36 -14.41 5.78
N GLY A 18 -9.55 -14.45 5.19
CA GLY A 18 -10.57 -13.45 5.40
C GLY A 18 -11.34 -13.11 4.13
N VAL A 19 -11.98 -11.94 4.11
CA VAL A 19 -12.86 -11.53 3.02
C VAL A 19 -12.06 -11.09 1.81
N ILE A 20 -12.24 -11.81 0.69
CA ILE A 20 -11.75 -11.39 -0.63
C ILE A 20 -12.81 -10.45 -1.24
N ARG A 21 -12.37 -9.29 -1.72
CA ARG A 21 -13.26 -8.32 -2.39
C ARG A 21 -12.93 -8.25 -3.88
N PRO A 22 -13.62 -9.00 -4.73
CA PRO A 22 -13.34 -9.00 -6.19
C PRO A 22 -13.47 -7.62 -6.85
N ALA A 23 -14.35 -6.76 -6.32
CA ALA A 23 -14.50 -5.39 -6.82
C ALA A 23 -13.22 -4.55 -6.69
N MET A 24 -12.32 -4.92 -5.80
CA MET A 24 -11.07 -4.17 -5.60
C MET A 24 -10.11 -4.27 -6.76
N ASP A 25 -10.14 -5.35 -7.54
CA ASP A 25 -9.27 -5.49 -8.71
C ASP A 25 -9.60 -4.42 -9.75
N LYS A 26 -10.88 -4.17 -10.01
CA LYS A 26 -11.31 -3.12 -10.95
C LYS A 26 -10.98 -1.72 -10.44
N MET A 27 -11.21 -1.48 -9.16
CA MET A 27 -10.88 -0.19 -8.54
C MET A 27 -9.38 0.07 -8.62
N ARG A 28 -8.57 -0.91 -8.29
CA ARG A 28 -7.11 -0.81 -8.35
C ARG A 28 -6.64 -0.54 -9.79
N GLU A 29 -7.15 -1.29 -10.75
CA GLU A 29 -6.85 -1.08 -12.16
C GLU A 29 -7.18 0.35 -12.60
N SER A 30 -8.36 0.86 -12.23
CA SER A 30 -8.79 2.22 -12.58
C SER A 30 -7.89 3.27 -11.96
N VAL A 31 -7.55 3.14 -10.68
CA VAL A 31 -6.67 4.09 -9.98
C VAL A 31 -5.30 4.17 -10.66
N PHE A 32 -4.67 3.04 -10.90
CA PHE A 32 -3.33 3.03 -11.49
C PHE A 32 -3.33 3.39 -12.97
N SER A 33 -4.42 3.15 -13.71
CA SER A 33 -4.58 3.65 -15.07
C SER A 33 -4.61 5.18 -15.09
N ILE A 34 -5.29 5.79 -14.14
CA ILE A 34 -5.36 7.25 -14.02
C ILE A 34 -4.00 7.84 -13.65
N LEU A 35 -3.31 7.22 -12.69
CA LEU A 35 -2.02 7.74 -12.20
C LEU A 35 -0.89 7.53 -13.21
N GLY A 36 -0.94 6.49 -14.01
CA GLY A 36 0.05 6.20 -15.02
C GLY A 36 1.41 5.79 -14.46
N ASN A 37 2.50 6.28 -15.06
CA ASN A 37 3.86 5.95 -14.65
C ASN A 37 4.22 6.61 -13.32
N LEU A 38 4.65 5.79 -12.35
CA LEU A 38 5.02 6.25 -11.01
C LEU A 38 6.54 6.34 -10.81
N GLU A 39 7.31 6.30 -11.88
CA GLU A 39 8.77 6.42 -11.81
C GLU A 39 9.18 7.71 -11.09
N GLY A 40 10.03 7.59 -10.08
CA GLY A 40 10.49 8.72 -9.28
C GLY A 40 9.49 9.22 -8.25
N LYS A 41 8.33 8.56 -8.11
CA LYS A 41 7.31 8.93 -7.13
C LYS A 41 7.38 8.07 -5.89
N SER A 42 7.10 8.69 -4.73
CA SER A 42 7.00 7.99 -3.46
C SER A 42 5.54 7.66 -3.14
N TRP A 43 5.33 6.50 -2.51
CA TRP A 43 4.01 5.95 -2.25
C TRP A 43 3.89 5.47 -0.81
N LEU A 44 2.80 5.82 -0.15
CA LEU A 44 2.46 5.33 1.18
C LEU A 44 1.09 4.67 1.15
N ASP A 45 1.00 3.43 1.62
CA ASP A 45 -0.26 2.70 1.80
C ASP A 45 -0.54 2.54 3.29
N LEU A 46 -1.56 3.25 3.79
CA LEU A 46 -1.85 3.31 5.23
C LEU A 46 -2.61 2.10 5.76
N PHE A 47 -3.36 1.40 4.92
CA PHE A 47 -4.12 0.20 5.32
C PHE A 47 -3.87 -0.90 4.31
N SER A 48 -2.73 -1.54 4.44
CA SER A 48 -2.16 -2.34 3.36
C SER A 48 -2.87 -3.68 3.11
N GLY A 49 -3.38 -4.31 4.14
CA GLY A 49 -3.98 -5.65 3.99
C GLY A 49 -2.95 -6.68 3.55
N SER A 50 -3.04 -7.11 2.30
CA SER A 50 -2.09 -8.10 1.72
C SER A 50 -0.81 -7.49 1.17
N GLY A 51 -0.70 -6.16 1.14
CA GLY A 51 0.40 -5.46 0.49
C GLY A 51 0.17 -5.21 -1.01
N THR A 52 -0.99 -5.56 -1.53
CA THR A 52 -1.27 -5.53 -2.97
C THR A 52 -1.14 -4.13 -3.58
N ILE A 53 -1.66 -3.10 -2.90
CA ILE A 53 -1.59 -1.72 -3.41
C ILE A 53 -0.14 -1.23 -3.46
N ALA A 54 0.64 -1.51 -2.43
CA ALA A 54 2.06 -1.14 -2.41
C ALA A 54 2.83 -1.84 -3.53
N ILE A 55 2.55 -3.11 -3.77
CA ILE A 55 3.17 -3.90 -4.84
C ILE A 55 2.73 -3.37 -6.21
N GLU A 56 1.46 -3.01 -6.35
CA GLU A 56 0.95 -2.38 -7.57
C GLU A 56 1.72 -1.09 -7.88
N ALA A 57 1.97 -0.26 -6.86
CA ALA A 57 2.75 0.97 -7.03
C ALA A 57 4.18 0.67 -7.52
N VAL A 58 4.84 -0.34 -6.94
CA VAL A 58 6.17 -0.78 -7.42
C VAL A 58 6.09 -1.25 -8.87
N SER A 59 5.07 -2.01 -9.21
CA SER A 59 4.85 -2.51 -10.58
C SER A 59 4.74 -1.37 -11.58
N HIS A 60 4.17 -0.25 -11.19
CA HIS A 60 4.01 0.93 -12.04
C HIS A 60 5.19 1.90 -12.00
N GLY A 61 6.26 1.56 -11.31
CA GLY A 61 7.53 2.28 -11.36
C GLY A 61 7.99 2.94 -10.08
N SER A 62 7.18 2.98 -9.03
CA SER A 62 7.59 3.58 -7.76
C SER A 62 8.74 2.78 -7.14
N THR A 63 9.78 3.48 -6.69
CA THR A 63 10.96 2.88 -6.04
C THR A 63 11.06 3.25 -4.58
N ASP A 64 10.15 4.07 -4.07
CA ASP A 64 10.14 4.56 -2.70
C ASP A 64 8.75 4.32 -2.11
N VAL A 65 8.56 3.13 -1.54
CA VAL A 65 7.24 2.65 -1.10
C VAL A 65 7.29 2.24 0.36
N GLU A 66 6.31 2.72 1.12
CA GLU A 66 6.10 2.30 2.50
C GLU A 66 4.65 1.84 2.66
N LEU A 67 4.45 0.87 3.53
CA LEU A 67 3.11 0.39 3.88
C LEU A 67 2.95 0.28 5.38
N CYS A 68 1.70 0.38 5.84
CA CYS A 68 1.33 0.21 7.23
C CYS A 68 0.19 -0.81 7.35
N GLU A 69 0.33 -1.77 8.25
CA GLU A 69 -0.69 -2.78 8.53
C GLU A 69 -0.63 -3.16 10.01
N LYS A 70 -1.76 -3.06 10.71
CA LYS A 70 -1.80 -3.37 12.15
C LYS A 70 -2.13 -4.83 12.47
N ASP A 71 -2.77 -5.54 11.54
CA ASP A 71 -3.28 -6.88 11.80
C ASP A 71 -2.15 -7.91 11.78
N LYS A 72 -1.82 -8.44 12.95
CA LYS A 72 -0.73 -9.40 13.13
C LYS A 72 -0.92 -10.68 12.33
N ILE A 73 -2.17 -11.06 12.04
CA ILE A 73 -2.47 -12.26 11.26
C ILE A 73 -1.99 -12.08 9.81
N LYS A 74 -1.97 -10.86 9.31
CA LYS A 74 -1.58 -10.54 7.93
C LYS A 74 -0.07 -10.38 7.72
N VAL A 75 0.71 -10.26 8.79
CA VAL A 75 2.15 -9.95 8.69
C VAL A 75 2.90 -10.95 7.81
N SER A 76 2.71 -12.24 8.02
CA SER A 76 3.44 -13.27 7.24
C SER A 76 3.10 -13.21 5.74
N THR A 77 1.82 -12.98 5.42
CA THR A 77 1.38 -12.85 4.01
C THR A 77 1.97 -11.60 3.37
N VAL A 78 1.93 -10.47 4.07
CA VAL A 78 2.52 -9.22 3.57
C VAL A 78 4.00 -9.40 3.31
N LEU A 79 4.75 -9.95 4.28
CA LEU A 79 6.20 -10.15 4.15
C LEU A 79 6.54 -11.08 2.99
N GLU A 80 5.76 -12.14 2.77
CA GLU A 80 5.97 -13.05 1.65
C GLU A 80 5.75 -12.34 0.31
N ASN A 81 4.64 -11.63 0.17
CA ASN A 81 4.34 -10.87 -1.04
C ASN A 81 5.40 -9.81 -1.33
N VAL A 82 5.82 -9.07 -0.30
CA VAL A 82 6.84 -8.02 -0.40
C VAL A 82 8.19 -8.62 -0.77
N SER A 83 8.59 -9.72 -0.15
CA SER A 83 9.87 -10.37 -0.41
C SER A 83 10.02 -10.80 -1.87
N VAL A 84 8.97 -11.41 -2.44
CA VAL A 84 8.99 -11.81 -3.86
C VAL A 84 9.12 -10.59 -4.76
N THR A 85 8.38 -9.53 -4.45
CA THR A 85 8.41 -8.27 -5.22
C THR A 85 9.79 -7.61 -5.15
N GLU A 86 10.38 -7.54 -3.97
CA GLU A 86 11.73 -6.95 -3.79
C GLU A 86 12.78 -7.70 -4.62
N LYS A 87 12.70 -9.02 -4.64
CA LYS A 87 13.63 -9.85 -5.43
C LYS A 87 13.49 -9.60 -6.92
N GLU A 88 12.26 -9.50 -7.41
CA GLU A 88 12.00 -9.34 -8.84
C GLU A 88 12.26 -7.94 -9.37
N CYS A 89 11.99 -6.92 -8.56
CA CYS A 89 12.06 -5.53 -8.98
C CYS A 89 13.30 -4.79 -8.48
N GLY A 90 14.02 -5.35 -7.52
CA GLY A 90 15.17 -4.69 -6.90
C GLY A 90 14.78 -3.47 -6.08
N VAL A 91 13.53 -3.38 -5.65
CA VAL A 91 12.98 -2.26 -4.89
C VAL A 91 12.66 -2.72 -3.48
N LYS A 92 13.04 -1.94 -2.46
CA LYS A 92 12.71 -2.21 -1.08
C LYS A 92 11.38 -1.55 -0.70
N ILE A 93 10.49 -2.32 -0.04
CA ILE A 93 9.24 -1.81 0.50
C ILE A 93 9.37 -1.79 2.02
N LYS A 94 9.28 -0.61 2.64
CA LYS A 94 9.32 -0.49 4.10
C LYS A 94 7.97 -0.85 4.68
N CYS A 95 7.96 -1.86 5.54
CA CYS A 95 6.73 -2.34 6.18
C CYS A 95 6.70 -1.89 7.64
N HIS A 96 5.59 -1.25 8.03
CA HIS A 96 5.36 -0.79 9.40
C HIS A 96 4.15 -1.55 9.97
N PHE A 97 4.41 -2.52 10.84
CA PHE A 97 3.36 -3.35 11.43
C PHE A 97 2.89 -2.74 12.74
N MET A 98 2.04 -1.74 12.62
CA MET A 98 1.49 -0.98 13.74
C MET A 98 0.18 -0.31 13.34
N PRO A 99 -0.63 0.14 14.30
CA PRO A 99 -1.79 0.98 13.97
C PRO A 99 -1.37 2.26 13.23
N VAL A 100 -2.21 2.70 12.27
CA VAL A 100 -1.95 3.90 11.47
C VAL A 100 -1.78 5.13 12.37
N GLU A 101 -2.52 5.20 13.46
CA GLU A 101 -2.46 6.31 14.43
C GLU A 101 -1.04 6.49 15.00
N TYR A 102 -0.34 5.38 15.26
CA TYR A 102 1.05 5.41 15.74
C TYR A 102 2.03 5.76 14.64
N PHE A 103 1.83 5.19 13.45
CA PHE A 103 2.67 5.47 12.30
C PHE A 103 2.65 6.95 11.93
N ILE A 104 1.47 7.54 11.83
CA ILE A 104 1.30 8.96 11.47
C ILE A 104 2.02 9.89 12.44
N LYS A 105 1.98 9.58 13.74
CA LYS A 105 2.67 10.39 14.76
C LYS A 105 4.18 10.40 14.59
N ARG A 106 4.75 9.30 14.11
CA ARG A 106 6.20 9.10 13.98
C ARG A 106 6.75 9.50 12.63
N CYS A 107 5.93 9.42 11.59
CA CYS A 107 6.36 9.70 10.23
C CYS A 107 6.53 11.21 10.02
N LYS A 108 7.73 11.62 9.60
CA LYS A 108 8.09 13.02 9.41
C LYS A 108 8.50 13.34 7.97
N ARG A 109 8.23 12.44 7.03
CA ARG A 109 8.59 12.64 5.63
C ARG A 109 7.34 12.90 4.79
N GLN A 110 7.54 13.55 3.63
CA GLN A 110 6.51 13.77 2.64
C GLN A 110 6.46 12.61 1.62
N PHE A 111 5.26 12.31 1.12
CA PHE A 111 5.03 11.34 0.04
C PHE A 111 4.32 12.02 -1.13
N ASP A 112 4.62 11.57 -2.34
CA ASP A 112 3.90 12.04 -3.54
C ASP A 112 2.47 11.55 -3.57
N TYR A 113 2.25 10.30 -3.14
CA TYR A 113 0.92 9.68 -3.08
C TYR A 113 0.72 8.97 -1.75
N ILE A 114 -0.46 9.15 -1.18
CA ILE A 114 -0.90 8.40 0.00
C ILE A 114 -2.21 7.71 -0.34
N PHE A 115 -2.22 6.38 -0.23
CA PHE A 115 -3.43 5.58 -0.42
C PHE A 115 -4.09 5.34 0.93
N PHE A 116 -5.35 5.69 1.03
CA PHE A 116 -6.11 5.67 2.27
C PHE A 116 -7.43 4.95 2.04
N ASP A 117 -7.46 3.65 2.33
CA ASP A 117 -8.66 2.82 2.20
C ASP A 117 -8.84 1.97 3.46
N PRO A 118 -9.34 2.56 4.57
CA PRO A 118 -9.49 1.84 5.82
C PRO A 118 -10.57 0.76 5.72
N PRO A 119 -10.46 -0.31 6.56
CA PRO A 119 -11.50 -1.32 6.62
C PRO A 119 -12.79 -0.73 7.18
N PHE A 120 -13.92 -1.26 6.74
CA PHE A 120 -15.21 -0.89 7.33
C PHE A 120 -15.45 -1.71 8.61
N PRO A 121 -15.93 -1.11 9.72
CA PRO A 121 -16.19 0.31 9.96
C PRO A 121 -14.96 1.02 10.57
N TYR A 122 -14.41 2.01 9.89
CA TYR A 122 -13.39 2.88 10.45
C TYR A 122 -14.01 4.24 10.78
N LYS A 123 -13.65 4.81 11.96
CA LYS A 123 -14.30 6.02 12.47
C LYS A 123 -13.39 7.24 12.54
N PHE A 124 -12.11 7.09 12.18
CA PHE A 124 -11.11 8.12 12.42
C PHE A 124 -10.52 8.72 11.13
N HIS A 125 -11.26 8.68 10.01
CA HIS A 125 -10.81 9.18 8.71
C HIS A 125 -10.31 10.62 8.79
N GLU A 126 -11.14 11.49 9.34
CA GLU A 126 -10.84 12.92 9.39
C GLU A 126 -9.61 13.20 10.25
N GLN A 127 -9.51 12.59 11.43
CA GLN A 127 -8.37 12.78 12.31
C GLN A 127 -7.05 12.33 11.65
N ILE A 128 -7.05 11.20 10.96
CA ILE A 128 -5.86 10.69 10.29
C ILE A 128 -5.42 11.60 9.14
N ILE A 129 -6.36 12.05 8.32
CA ILE A 129 -6.05 12.95 7.20
C ILE A 129 -5.50 14.28 7.72
N LEU A 130 -6.13 14.87 8.74
CA LEU A 130 -5.66 16.11 9.34
C LEU A 130 -4.29 15.96 9.97
N GLN A 131 -4.05 14.86 10.67
CA GLN A 131 -2.76 14.61 11.30
C GLN A 131 -1.65 14.37 10.27
N ALA A 132 -1.96 13.67 9.18
CA ALA A 132 -1.02 13.48 8.08
C ALA A 132 -0.62 14.83 7.45
N ASP A 133 -1.58 15.72 7.25
CA ASP A 133 -1.32 17.07 6.75
C ASP A 133 -0.46 17.88 7.74
N GLN A 134 -0.82 17.88 9.02
CA GLN A 134 -0.08 18.58 10.07
C GLN A 134 1.36 18.09 10.22
N ASN A 135 1.61 16.80 10.00
CA ASN A 135 2.93 16.19 10.10
C ASN A 135 3.74 16.27 8.79
N GLY A 136 3.19 16.88 7.77
CA GLY A 136 3.90 17.10 6.50
C GLY A 136 4.03 15.88 5.62
N LEU A 137 3.13 14.88 5.74
CA LEU A 137 3.17 13.70 4.89
C LEU A 137 2.65 13.98 3.47
N LEU A 138 1.80 14.97 3.34
CA LEU A 138 1.21 15.36 2.06
C LEU A 138 1.99 16.47 1.35
#